data_c310fb9e07278e16ba90b142971ddf63
#
_entry.id   c310fb9e07278e16ba90b142971ddf63
#
_cell.length_a   1.000
_cell.length_b   1.000
_cell.length_c   1.000
_cell.angle_alpha   90.00
_cell.angle_beta   90.00
_cell.angle_gamma   90.00
#
_symmetry.space_group_name_H-M   'P 1'
#
loop_
_entity.id
_entity.type
_entity.pdbx_description
1 polymer ?
#
loop_
_entity_poly.entity_id
_entity_poly.type
_entity_poly.pdbx_seq_one_letter_code
_entity_poly.pdbx_strand_id
1 'polypeptide(L)'
;MYESEKRFWTVPNALSLLRIAMVPLFVWCFFASITHNRSWAMVIFLAAGGTDVIDGYIARHFNQISVWGRILDPMADKLMVFSALICLTVVDTIPLWLVLLYFCKELAQAICGFALMRRTKDMPASNVFGKAGTCLFYITIVALTLTAPPVTIKNTLLILSYGTIMTAFASYLLQAYRLDQINHPKSED
;
A
#
# COMPACT_ATOMS: atom_id res chain seq x y z
N MET A 1 7.86 23.10 19.93
CA MET A 1 8.01 22.10 18.86
C MET A 1 7.60 20.67 19.28
N TYR A 2 7.51 20.37 20.58
CA TYR A 2 7.24 19.01 21.13
C TYR A 2 5.76 18.68 21.35
N GLU A 3 4.84 19.65 21.37
CA GLU A 3 3.41 19.39 21.63
C GLU A 3 2.59 19.01 20.40
N SER A 4 3.00 19.42 19.20
CA SER A 4 2.29 19.07 17.96
C SER A 4 2.44 17.59 17.58
N GLU A 5 3.53 16.93 17.97
CA GLU A 5 3.78 15.51 17.67
C GLU A 5 2.84 14.55 18.42
N LYS A 6 2.28 14.96 19.56
CA LYS A 6 1.38 14.12 20.39
C LYS A 6 -0.11 14.29 20.05
N ARG A 7 -0.48 15.25 19.22
CA ARG A 7 -1.88 15.44 18.84
C ARG A 7 -2.38 14.28 17.98
N PHE A 8 -3.31 13.51 18.54
CA PHE A 8 -4.01 12.44 17.79
C PHE A 8 -4.97 13.05 16.74
N TRP A 9 -5.69 14.10 17.09
CA TRP A 9 -6.65 14.77 16.20
C TRP A 9 -5.94 15.79 15.30
N THR A 10 -5.52 15.34 14.13
CA THR A 10 -5.02 16.14 13.01
C THR A 10 -5.84 15.85 11.77
N VAL A 11 -5.87 16.76 10.81
CA VAL A 11 -6.61 16.56 9.56
C VAL A 11 -6.12 15.31 8.82
N PRO A 12 -4.80 15.04 8.68
CA PRO A 12 -4.32 13.80 8.09
C PRO A 12 -4.82 12.56 8.82
N ASN A 13 -4.72 12.51 10.15
CA ASN A 13 -5.20 11.34 10.91
C ASN A 13 -6.70 11.10 10.73
N ALA A 14 -7.51 12.16 10.65
CA ALA A 14 -8.95 12.03 10.38
C ALA A 14 -9.22 11.44 8.99
N LEU A 15 -8.42 11.82 7.98
CA LEU A 15 -8.53 11.25 6.64
C LEU A 15 -8.10 9.77 6.59
N SER A 16 -7.05 9.39 7.34
CA SER A 16 -6.67 7.98 7.46
C SER A 16 -7.74 7.14 8.17
N LEU A 17 -8.38 7.67 9.21
CA LEU A 17 -9.51 7.01 9.87
C LEU A 17 -10.72 6.90 8.94
N LEU A 18 -11.01 7.93 8.17
CA LEU A 18 -12.07 7.89 7.14
C LEU A 18 -11.77 6.78 6.12
N ARG A 19 -10.52 6.64 5.67
CA ARG A 19 -10.11 5.57 4.76
C ARG A 19 -10.32 4.19 5.37
N ILE A 20 -10.00 4.00 6.65
CA ILE A 20 -10.28 2.73 7.36
C ILE A 20 -11.79 2.47 7.40
N ALA A 21 -12.62 3.48 7.64
CA ALA A 21 -14.07 3.35 7.62
C ALA A 21 -14.63 3.07 6.21
N MET A 22 -13.94 3.49 5.16
CA MET A 22 -14.31 3.19 3.77
C MET A 22 -14.06 1.72 3.40
N VAL A 23 -13.20 0.97 4.13
CA VAL A 23 -12.93 -0.45 3.86
C VAL A 23 -14.20 -1.31 3.97
N PRO A 24 -14.94 -1.32 5.09
CA PRO A 24 -16.18 -2.09 5.17
C PRO A 24 -17.24 -1.62 4.16
N LEU A 25 -17.29 -0.32 3.87
CA LEU A 25 -18.20 0.21 2.85
C LEU A 25 -17.83 -0.30 1.44
N PHE A 26 -16.55 -0.36 1.11
CA PHE A 26 -16.05 -0.95 -0.13
C PHE A 26 -16.45 -2.42 -0.25
N VAL A 27 -16.20 -3.23 0.80
CA VAL A 27 -16.54 -4.66 0.82
C VAL A 27 -18.06 -4.85 0.67
N TRP A 28 -18.86 -4.06 1.38
CA TRP A 28 -20.30 -4.11 1.27
C TRP A 28 -20.77 -3.77 -0.15
N CYS A 29 -20.29 -2.67 -0.74
CA CYS A 29 -20.61 -2.31 -2.11
C CYS A 29 -20.20 -3.37 -3.12
N PHE A 30 -19.03 -4.01 -2.93
CA PHE A 30 -18.52 -5.02 -3.84
C PHE A 30 -19.43 -6.25 -3.95
N PHE A 31 -20.07 -6.66 -2.84
CA PHE A 31 -20.95 -7.84 -2.77
C PHE A 31 -22.45 -7.48 -2.78
N ALA A 32 -22.80 -6.20 -2.71
CA ALA A 32 -24.21 -5.79 -2.67
C ALA A 32 -24.93 -6.15 -3.96
N SER A 33 -26.20 -6.56 -3.84
CA SER A 33 -27.08 -6.85 -4.99
C SER A 33 -27.67 -5.58 -5.61
N ILE A 34 -26.84 -4.56 -5.83
CA ILE A 34 -27.24 -3.29 -6.45
C ILE A 34 -26.69 -3.17 -7.87
N THR A 35 -27.38 -2.40 -8.70
CA THR A 35 -26.92 -2.14 -10.07
C THR A 35 -25.55 -1.45 -10.03
N HIS A 36 -24.61 -1.94 -10.84
CA HIS A 36 -23.24 -1.42 -10.91
C HIS A 36 -22.46 -1.46 -9.58
N ASN A 37 -22.70 -2.47 -8.75
CA ASN A 37 -22.04 -2.65 -7.45
C ASN A 37 -20.51 -2.54 -7.52
N ARG A 38 -19.86 -3.18 -8.50
CA ARG A 38 -18.41 -3.12 -8.70
C ARG A 38 -17.92 -1.72 -9.07
N SER A 39 -18.71 -0.97 -9.85
CA SER A 39 -18.38 0.42 -10.18
C SER A 39 -18.44 1.32 -8.95
N TRP A 40 -19.45 1.15 -8.08
CA TRP A 40 -19.53 1.89 -6.82
C TRP A 40 -18.39 1.51 -5.86
N ALA A 41 -18.06 0.22 -5.75
CA ALA A 41 -16.90 -0.22 -4.99
C ALA A 41 -15.62 0.44 -5.51
N MET A 42 -15.42 0.53 -6.83
CA MET A 42 -14.25 1.21 -7.40
C MET A 42 -14.24 2.71 -7.16
N VAL A 43 -15.37 3.39 -7.15
CA VAL A 43 -15.44 4.80 -6.75
C VAL A 43 -14.93 4.98 -5.32
N ILE A 44 -15.35 4.11 -4.39
CA ILE A 44 -14.88 4.13 -3.00
C ILE A 44 -13.38 3.85 -2.92
N PHE A 45 -12.89 2.85 -3.65
CA PHE A 45 -11.48 2.49 -3.70
C PHE A 45 -10.60 3.64 -4.22
N LEU A 46 -11.02 4.26 -5.32
CA LEU A 46 -10.30 5.40 -5.92
C LEU A 46 -10.40 6.65 -5.05
N ALA A 47 -11.54 6.90 -4.42
CA ALA A 47 -11.70 8.00 -3.47
C ALA A 47 -10.77 7.81 -2.26
N ALA A 48 -10.67 6.59 -1.72
CA ALA A 48 -9.75 6.27 -0.64
C ALA A 48 -8.28 6.51 -1.03
N GLY A 49 -7.86 6.08 -2.23
CA GLY A 49 -6.52 6.37 -2.75
C GLY A 49 -6.28 7.85 -3.01
N GLY A 50 -7.31 8.59 -3.45
CA GLY A 50 -7.25 10.04 -3.63
C GLY A 50 -7.09 10.80 -2.31
N THR A 51 -7.76 10.36 -1.24
CA THR A 51 -7.58 10.96 0.09
C THR A 51 -6.15 10.82 0.60
N ASP A 52 -5.45 9.73 0.30
CA ASP A 52 -4.04 9.51 0.65
C ASP A 52 -3.10 10.55 0.02
N VAL A 53 -3.36 10.92 -1.23
CA VAL A 53 -2.57 11.97 -1.89
C VAL A 53 -2.83 13.33 -1.26
N ILE A 54 -4.08 13.61 -0.88
CA ILE A 54 -4.50 14.88 -0.28
C ILE A 54 -3.95 15.00 1.15
N ASP A 55 -4.05 13.96 1.99
CA ASP A 55 -3.56 14.01 3.36
C ASP A 55 -2.02 14.12 3.41
N GLY A 56 -1.31 13.41 2.53
CA GLY A 56 0.13 13.54 2.39
C GLY A 56 0.57 14.94 1.94
N TYR A 57 -0.22 15.63 1.10
CA TYR A 57 0.02 17.02 0.73
C TYR A 57 -0.22 17.97 1.90
N ILE A 58 -1.36 17.83 2.59
CA ILE A 58 -1.75 18.65 3.76
C ILE A 58 -0.72 18.48 4.88
N ALA A 59 -0.34 17.24 5.22
CA ALA A 59 0.62 16.96 6.28
C ALA A 59 1.96 17.68 6.05
N ARG A 60 2.44 17.69 4.80
CA ARG A 60 3.71 18.36 4.43
C ARG A 60 3.58 19.88 4.37
N HIS A 61 2.47 20.41 3.85
CA HIS A 61 2.30 21.86 3.65
C HIS A 61 2.00 22.60 4.96
N PHE A 62 1.26 21.95 5.87
CA PHE A 62 0.85 22.55 7.15
C PHE A 62 1.66 22.06 8.35
N ASN A 63 2.75 21.32 8.16
CA ASN A 63 3.59 20.75 9.24
C ASN A 63 2.78 19.98 10.30
N GLN A 64 1.69 19.31 9.88
CA GLN A 64 0.82 18.51 10.75
C GLN A 64 1.24 17.02 10.78
N ILE A 65 2.53 16.77 10.98
CA ILE A 65 3.05 15.40 11.07
C ILE A 65 2.85 14.90 12.50
N SER A 66 2.02 13.89 12.69
CA SER A 66 1.84 13.22 13.97
C SER A 66 2.51 11.85 14.01
N VAL A 67 2.89 11.39 15.22
CA VAL A 67 3.43 10.03 15.42
C VAL A 67 2.37 8.98 15.02
N TRP A 68 1.11 9.23 15.33
CA TRP A 68 -0.01 8.35 15.00
C TRP A 68 -0.28 8.30 13.49
N GLY A 69 -0.19 9.41 12.78
CA GLY A 69 -0.38 9.46 11.32
C GLY A 69 0.65 8.61 10.59
N ARG A 70 1.91 8.64 11.00
CA ARG A 70 2.98 7.82 10.43
C ARG A 70 2.70 6.30 10.48
N ILE A 71 1.80 5.85 11.36
CA ILE A 71 1.39 4.45 11.49
C ILE A 71 0.05 4.22 10.80
N LEU A 72 -0.93 5.12 11.02
CA LEU A 72 -2.29 4.98 10.51
C LEU A 72 -2.35 5.05 8.97
N ASP A 73 -1.58 5.96 8.35
CA ASP A 73 -1.58 6.14 6.90
C ASP A 73 -1.17 4.86 6.15
N PRO A 74 0.02 4.25 6.43
CA PRO A 74 0.38 3.01 5.77
C PRO A 74 -0.55 1.84 6.08
N MET A 75 -1.17 1.82 7.28
CA MET A 75 -2.12 0.76 7.65
C MET A 75 -3.43 0.91 6.88
N ALA A 76 -3.98 2.13 6.79
CA ALA A 76 -5.22 2.40 6.09
C ALA A 76 -5.12 2.05 4.60
N ASP A 77 -4.03 2.46 3.93
CA ASP A 77 -3.77 2.15 2.54
C ASP A 77 -3.69 0.63 2.30
N LYS A 78 -2.89 -0.06 3.09
CA LYS A 78 -2.75 -1.52 2.97
C LYS A 78 -4.04 -2.28 3.24
N LEU A 79 -4.84 -1.86 4.23
CA LEU A 79 -6.13 -2.48 4.50
C LEU A 79 -7.07 -2.37 3.31
N MET A 80 -7.10 -1.22 2.63
CA MET A 80 -7.93 -1.03 1.44
C MET A 80 -7.49 -1.96 0.29
N VAL A 81 -6.18 -2.04 0.01
CA VAL A 81 -5.63 -2.93 -1.02
C VAL A 81 -5.90 -4.40 -0.68
N PHE A 82 -5.66 -4.82 0.57
CA PHE A 82 -5.95 -6.20 1.00
C PHE A 82 -7.42 -6.56 0.88
N SER A 83 -8.33 -5.65 1.25
CA SER A 83 -9.76 -5.89 1.10
C SER A 83 -10.15 -6.10 -0.37
N ALA A 84 -9.59 -5.31 -1.29
CA ALA A 84 -9.81 -5.48 -2.73
C ALA A 84 -9.27 -6.83 -3.25
N LEU A 85 -8.07 -7.23 -2.83
CA LEU A 85 -7.49 -8.52 -3.21
C LEU A 85 -8.31 -9.70 -2.67
N ILE A 86 -8.77 -9.62 -1.42
CA ILE A 86 -9.64 -10.65 -0.81
C ILE A 86 -10.95 -10.73 -1.58
N CYS A 87 -11.60 -9.60 -1.88
CA CYS A 87 -12.84 -9.59 -2.66
C CYS A 87 -12.65 -10.25 -4.04
N LEU A 88 -11.56 -9.93 -4.74
CA LEU A 88 -11.23 -10.55 -6.03
C LEU A 88 -10.94 -12.06 -5.91
N THR A 89 -10.40 -12.51 -4.77
CA THR A 89 -10.18 -13.94 -4.50
C THR A 89 -11.50 -14.65 -4.22
N VAL A 90 -12.39 -14.06 -3.45
CA VAL A 90 -13.72 -14.64 -3.13
C VAL A 90 -14.55 -14.85 -4.40
N VAL A 91 -14.37 -14.01 -5.42
CA VAL A 91 -15.04 -14.18 -6.73
C VAL A 91 -14.19 -14.94 -7.77
N ASP A 92 -13.19 -15.70 -7.32
CA ASP A 92 -12.32 -16.54 -8.16
C ASP A 92 -11.59 -15.80 -9.30
N THR A 93 -11.45 -14.46 -9.17
CA THR A 93 -10.72 -13.67 -10.17
C THR A 93 -9.22 -13.85 -10.03
N ILE A 94 -8.70 -13.87 -8.79
CA ILE A 94 -7.28 -14.10 -8.49
C ILE A 94 -7.12 -15.26 -7.52
N PRO A 95 -6.06 -16.07 -7.64
CA PRO A 95 -5.82 -17.16 -6.70
C PRO A 95 -5.28 -16.65 -5.36
N LEU A 96 -5.67 -17.32 -4.26
CA LEU A 96 -5.29 -16.94 -2.89
C LEU A 96 -3.77 -16.84 -2.68
N TRP A 97 -2.98 -17.68 -3.35
CA TRP A 97 -1.52 -17.64 -3.19
C TRP A 97 -0.89 -16.30 -3.62
N LEU A 98 -1.50 -15.56 -4.57
CA LEU A 98 -1.05 -14.20 -4.93
C LEU A 98 -1.30 -13.21 -3.79
N VAL A 99 -2.43 -13.33 -3.11
CA VAL A 99 -2.73 -12.47 -1.93
C VAL A 99 -1.73 -12.76 -0.81
N LEU A 100 -1.45 -14.05 -0.55
CA LEU A 100 -0.46 -14.44 0.44
C LEU A 100 0.95 -13.95 0.08
N LEU A 101 1.33 -14.04 -1.19
CA LEU A 101 2.61 -13.52 -1.68
C LEU A 101 2.73 -12.01 -1.45
N TYR A 102 1.67 -11.25 -1.76
CA TYR A 102 1.63 -9.82 -1.49
C TYR A 102 1.73 -9.52 0.01
N PHE A 103 0.99 -10.26 0.84
CA PHE A 103 1.04 -10.12 2.29
C PHE A 103 2.44 -10.38 2.85
N CYS A 104 3.06 -11.50 2.47
CA CYS A 104 4.41 -11.84 2.91
C CYS A 104 5.44 -10.78 2.51
N LYS A 105 5.32 -10.25 1.28
CA LYS A 105 6.17 -9.16 0.79
C LYS A 105 6.00 -7.90 1.63
N GLU A 106 4.75 -7.47 1.92
CA GLU A 106 4.48 -6.28 2.74
C GLU A 106 5.01 -6.43 4.16
N LEU A 107 4.82 -7.62 4.77
CA LEU A 107 5.32 -7.93 6.10
C LEU A 107 6.86 -7.92 6.13
N ALA A 108 7.50 -8.55 5.16
CA ALA A 108 8.96 -8.56 5.05
C ALA A 108 9.54 -7.15 4.87
N GLN A 109 8.90 -6.32 4.04
CA GLN A 109 9.30 -4.94 3.83
C GLN A 109 9.15 -4.10 5.11
N ALA A 110 8.06 -4.29 5.86
CA ALA A 110 7.84 -3.60 7.13
C ALA A 110 8.87 -3.99 8.19
N ILE A 111 9.14 -5.30 8.34
CA ILE A 111 10.15 -5.82 9.27
C ILE A 111 11.54 -5.29 8.91
N CYS A 112 11.93 -5.37 7.64
CA CYS A 112 13.21 -4.89 7.16
C CYS A 112 13.37 -3.38 7.39
N GLY A 113 12.36 -2.58 7.06
CA GLY A 113 12.37 -1.13 7.29
C GLY A 113 12.47 -0.78 8.77
N PHE A 114 11.74 -1.48 9.64
CA PHE A 114 11.82 -1.26 11.09
C PHE A 114 13.18 -1.65 11.67
N ALA A 115 13.73 -2.77 11.24
CA ALA A 115 15.07 -3.22 11.67
C ALA A 115 16.16 -2.22 11.25
N LEU A 116 16.11 -1.74 10.01
CA LEU A 116 17.04 -0.76 9.49
C LEU A 116 16.94 0.57 10.23
N MET A 117 15.71 1.08 10.44
CA MET A 117 15.48 2.33 11.17
C MET A 117 16.01 2.29 12.59
N ARG A 118 15.98 1.12 13.25
CA ARG A 118 16.58 0.95 14.58
C ARG A 118 18.11 0.96 14.56
N ARG A 119 18.73 0.50 13.47
CA ARG A 119 20.19 0.37 13.37
C ARG A 119 20.86 1.62 12.81
N THR A 120 20.36 2.15 11.70
CA THR A 120 21.05 3.20 10.92
C THR A 120 20.40 4.57 11.03
N LYS A 121 19.15 4.66 11.52
CA LYS A 121 18.27 5.84 11.48
C LYS A 121 17.96 6.35 10.06
N ASP A 122 18.49 5.69 9.04
CA ASP A 122 18.26 5.99 7.63
C ASP A 122 17.22 5.05 7.03
N MET A 123 16.47 5.54 6.05
CA MET A 123 15.54 4.73 5.28
C MET A 123 15.96 4.67 3.81
N PRO A 124 15.77 3.51 3.14
CA PRO A 124 15.99 3.43 1.71
C PRO A 124 15.14 4.45 0.96
N ALA A 125 15.74 5.15 0.01
CA ALA A 125 15.02 6.13 -0.80
C ALA A 125 13.93 5.44 -1.63
N SER A 126 12.80 6.12 -1.79
CA SER A 126 11.72 5.64 -2.66
C SER A 126 12.21 5.55 -4.10
N ASN A 127 12.19 4.36 -4.69
CA ASN A 127 12.64 4.13 -6.06
C ASN A 127 11.50 4.42 -7.05
N VAL A 128 11.83 5.01 -8.21
CA VAL A 128 10.86 5.28 -9.30
C VAL A 128 10.18 3.99 -9.75
N PHE A 129 10.92 2.89 -9.82
CA PHE A 129 10.37 1.56 -10.13
C PHE A 129 9.33 1.10 -9.11
N GLY A 130 9.52 1.39 -7.83
CA GLY A 130 8.54 1.07 -6.79
C GLY A 130 7.24 1.85 -6.96
N LYS A 131 7.33 3.14 -7.30
CA LYS A 131 6.14 3.97 -7.56
C LYS A 131 5.39 3.51 -8.80
N ALA A 132 6.09 3.22 -9.89
CA ALA A 132 5.50 2.69 -11.12
C ALA A 132 4.84 1.32 -10.88
N GLY A 133 5.49 0.43 -10.13
CA GLY A 133 4.94 -0.88 -9.78
C GLY A 133 3.67 -0.79 -8.95
N THR A 134 3.63 0.09 -7.95
CA THR A 134 2.42 0.34 -7.17
C THR A 134 1.30 0.90 -8.03
N CYS A 135 1.59 1.87 -8.89
CA CYS A 135 0.59 2.44 -9.81
C CYS A 135 0.00 1.37 -10.74
N LEU A 136 0.86 0.54 -11.35
CA LEU A 136 0.43 -0.57 -12.20
C LEU A 136 -0.44 -1.58 -11.43
N PHE A 137 -0.09 -1.84 -10.17
CA PHE A 137 -0.86 -2.74 -9.31
C PHE A 137 -2.27 -2.22 -9.02
N TYR A 138 -2.39 -0.92 -8.69
CA TYR A 138 -3.69 -0.27 -8.52
C TYR A 138 -4.52 -0.31 -9.80
N ILE A 139 -3.92 -0.01 -10.97
CA ILE A 139 -4.58 -0.13 -12.27
C ILE A 139 -5.06 -1.56 -12.51
N THR A 140 -4.26 -2.56 -12.17
CA THR A 140 -4.64 -3.97 -12.30
C THR A 140 -5.84 -4.32 -11.42
N ILE A 141 -5.87 -3.89 -10.16
CA ILE A 141 -7.02 -4.10 -9.27
C ILE A 141 -8.30 -3.47 -9.86
N VAL A 142 -8.20 -2.23 -10.32
CA VAL A 142 -9.33 -1.51 -10.95
C VAL A 142 -9.81 -2.24 -12.19
N ALA A 143 -8.90 -2.61 -13.09
CA ALA A 143 -9.23 -3.33 -14.31
C ALA A 143 -9.93 -4.67 -14.03
N LEU A 144 -9.37 -5.48 -13.13
CA LEU A 144 -9.93 -6.80 -12.76
C LEU A 144 -11.29 -6.68 -12.06
N THR A 145 -11.54 -5.59 -11.35
CA THR A 145 -12.82 -5.37 -10.67
C THR A 145 -13.90 -4.91 -11.62
N LEU A 146 -13.61 -3.98 -12.53
CA LEU A 146 -14.60 -3.36 -13.43
C LEU A 146 -14.88 -4.22 -14.67
N THR A 147 -13.86 -4.90 -15.16
CA THR A 147 -13.96 -5.68 -16.38
C THR A 147 -13.69 -7.15 -16.05
N ALA A 148 -14.39 -8.08 -16.64
CA ALA A 148 -14.06 -9.50 -16.57
C ALA A 148 -13.16 -9.86 -17.78
N PRO A 149 -11.87 -9.47 -17.79
CA PRO A 149 -11.05 -9.60 -18.97
C PRO A 149 -10.79 -11.08 -19.29
N PRO A 150 -10.55 -11.41 -20.57
CA PRO A 150 -10.14 -12.75 -20.96
C PRO A 150 -8.94 -13.25 -20.14
N VAL A 151 -8.86 -14.55 -19.92
CA VAL A 151 -7.82 -15.18 -19.06
C VAL A 151 -6.40 -14.73 -19.44
N THR A 152 -6.13 -14.59 -20.73
CA THR A 152 -4.82 -14.13 -21.22
C THR A 152 -4.49 -12.72 -20.73
N ILE A 153 -5.41 -11.77 -20.89
CA ILE A 153 -5.22 -10.37 -20.44
C ILE A 153 -5.10 -10.31 -18.92
N LYS A 154 -5.96 -11.05 -18.20
CA LYS A 154 -5.90 -11.16 -16.74
C LYS A 154 -4.52 -11.63 -16.27
N ASN A 155 -4.04 -12.74 -16.82
CA ASN A 155 -2.74 -13.32 -16.43
C ASN A 155 -1.59 -12.38 -16.77
N THR A 156 -1.62 -11.72 -17.93
CA THR A 156 -0.60 -10.73 -18.31
C THR A 156 -0.56 -9.56 -17.32
N LEU A 157 -1.71 -8.99 -16.95
CA LEU A 157 -1.79 -7.91 -15.97
C LEU A 157 -1.25 -8.35 -14.61
N LEU A 158 -1.60 -9.55 -14.15
CA LEU A 158 -1.11 -10.10 -12.90
C LEU A 158 0.41 -10.32 -12.94
N ILE A 159 0.95 -10.94 -13.98
CA ILE A 159 2.39 -11.18 -14.12
C ILE A 159 3.16 -9.86 -14.13
N LEU A 160 2.72 -8.88 -14.91
CA LEU A 160 3.38 -7.58 -14.99
C LEU A 160 3.33 -6.83 -13.66
N SER A 161 2.17 -6.76 -13.00
CA SER A 161 2.02 -6.03 -11.75
C SER A 161 2.77 -6.70 -10.59
N TYR A 162 2.70 -8.02 -10.44
CA TYR A 162 3.45 -8.73 -9.41
C TYR A 162 4.95 -8.75 -9.73
N GLY A 163 5.34 -8.89 -10.99
CA GLY A 163 6.74 -8.80 -11.42
C GLY A 163 7.38 -7.46 -11.07
N THR A 164 6.69 -6.34 -11.36
CA THR A 164 7.19 -5.00 -11.01
C THR A 164 7.26 -4.76 -9.51
N ILE A 165 6.29 -5.26 -8.73
CA ILE A 165 6.30 -5.15 -7.28
C ILE A 165 7.45 -5.98 -6.68
N MET A 166 7.71 -7.18 -7.19
CA MET A 166 8.79 -8.03 -6.69
C MET A 166 10.17 -7.47 -7.05
N THR A 167 10.35 -6.92 -8.24
CA THR A 167 11.61 -6.24 -8.61
C THR A 167 11.85 -4.98 -7.76
N ALA A 168 10.80 -4.21 -7.47
CA ALA A 168 10.87 -3.08 -6.56
C ALA A 168 11.23 -3.52 -5.13
N PHE A 169 10.67 -4.62 -4.65
CA PHE A 169 11.00 -5.19 -3.33
C PHE A 169 12.44 -5.69 -3.27
N ALA A 170 12.93 -6.39 -4.29
CA ALA A 170 14.32 -6.81 -4.38
C ALA A 170 15.28 -5.60 -4.35
N SER A 171 14.96 -4.54 -5.11
CA SER A 171 15.73 -3.29 -5.10
C SER A 171 15.74 -2.63 -3.72
N TYR A 172 14.62 -2.66 -3.00
CA TYR A 172 14.51 -2.16 -1.63
C TYR A 172 15.43 -2.94 -0.67
N LEU A 173 15.41 -4.27 -0.74
CA LEU A 173 16.27 -5.13 0.09
C LEU A 173 17.76 -4.89 -0.19
N LEU A 174 18.14 -4.72 -1.46
CA LEU A 174 19.53 -4.42 -1.84
C LEU A 174 19.98 -3.05 -1.29
N GLN A 175 19.13 -2.04 -1.34
CA GLN A 175 19.43 -0.72 -0.76
C GLN A 175 19.53 -0.80 0.76
N ALA A 176 18.63 -1.50 1.42
CA ALA A 176 18.65 -1.71 2.86
C ALA A 176 19.95 -2.41 3.31
N TYR A 177 20.36 -3.45 2.59
CA TYR A 177 21.60 -4.16 2.84
C TYR A 177 22.83 -3.27 2.67
N ARG A 178 22.87 -2.43 1.61
CA ARG A 178 23.99 -1.49 1.40
C ARG A 178 24.08 -0.43 2.49
N LEU A 179 22.95 0.11 2.95
CA LEU A 179 22.91 1.08 4.05
C LEU A 179 23.41 0.46 5.36
N ASP A 180 23.07 -0.79 5.66
CA ASP A 180 23.54 -1.51 6.83
C ASP A 180 25.07 -1.72 6.79
N GLN A 181 25.62 -2.08 5.63
CA GLN A 181 27.07 -2.26 5.43
C GLN A 181 27.85 -0.94 5.57
N ILE A 182 27.32 0.17 5.08
CA ILE A 182 27.98 1.48 5.16
C ILE A 182 28.05 1.95 6.61
N ASN A 183 26.98 1.75 7.38
CA ASN A 183 26.89 2.22 8.76
C ASN A 183 27.55 1.25 9.78
N HIS A 184 27.70 -0.02 9.40
CA HIS A 184 28.36 -1.05 10.22
C HIS A 184 29.31 -1.88 9.33
N PRO A 185 30.46 -1.30 8.92
CA PRO A 185 31.46 -2.07 8.19
C PRO A 185 31.90 -3.25 9.06
N LYS A 186 31.80 -4.48 8.50
CA LYS A 186 32.39 -5.65 9.16
C LYS A 186 33.86 -5.36 9.34
N SER A 187 34.34 -5.32 10.60
CA SER A 187 35.76 -5.41 10.86
C SER A 187 36.26 -6.70 10.20
N GLU A 188 37.12 -6.55 9.21
CA GLU A 188 37.88 -7.67 8.66
C GLU A 188 38.84 -8.11 9.78
N ASP A 189 38.44 -9.16 10.54
CA ASP A 189 39.34 -9.97 11.36
C ASP A 189 39.82 -11.17 10.55
#